data_42f2e1939e4829f88b84d0c252ab8a97
#
_entry.id   42f2e1939e4829f88b84d0c252ab8a97
#
_cell.length_a   1.000
_cell.length_b   1.000
_cell.length_c   1.000
_cell.angle_alpha   90.00
_cell.angle_beta   90.00
_cell.angle_gamma   90.00
#
_symmetry.space_group_name_H-M   'P 1'
#
loop_
_entity.id
_entity.type
_entity.pdbx_description
1 polymer ?
#
loop_
_entity_poly.entity_id
_entity_poly.type
_entity_poly.pdbx_seq_one_letter_code
_entity_poly.pdbx_strand_id
1 'polypeptide(L)'
;MALDQDVLRSDYAHLLTLWTSGVRDYHTMLSDYLTANSMFVAVIGLLVSRESLALPFTLIIVLFSIIGILMSVQMAIVLGRFSGQNALWEWQLRGIETMPEWRERKPVNSLYRLREHRETIVEDTNEPRFFEPSWAFRQ
;
A
#
# COMPACT_ATOMS: atom_id res chain seq x y z
N MET A 1 9.24 9.34 34.33
CA MET A 1 7.78 9.29 34.31
C MET A 1 7.45 8.04 33.49
N ALA A 2 7.09 6.93 34.15
CA ALA A 2 6.72 5.71 33.44
C ALA A 2 5.41 5.99 32.69
N LEU A 3 5.41 5.84 31.38
CA LEU A 3 4.18 5.87 30.58
C LEU A 3 3.30 4.70 31.05
N ASP A 4 2.02 5.02 31.27
CA ASP A 4 1.05 4.01 31.68
C ASP A 4 0.89 3.00 30.53
N GLN A 5 1.01 1.71 30.83
CA GLN A 5 0.95 0.63 29.85
C GLN A 5 -0.41 0.63 29.09
N ASP A 6 -1.48 1.04 29.75
CA ASP A 6 -2.81 1.12 29.14
C ASP A 6 -2.90 2.24 28.11
N VAL A 7 -2.23 3.37 28.35
CA VAL A 7 -2.11 4.47 27.36
C VAL A 7 -1.34 4.00 26.13
N LEU A 8 -0.19 3.32 26.32
CA LEU A 8 0.59 2.78 25.20
C LEU A 8 -0.20 1.77 24.37
N ARG A 9 -1.00 0.92 25.01
CA ARG A 9 -1.87 -0.03 24.29
C ARG A 9 -2.94 0.68 23.49
N SER A 10 -3.56 1.70 24.06
CA SER A 10 -4.59 2.49 23.38
C SER A 10 -4.01 3.20 22.16
N ASP A 11 -2.86 3.84 22.29
CA ASP A 11 -2.18 4.53 21.19
C ASP A 11 -1.75 3.56 20.10
N TYR A 12 -1.20 2.41 20.47
CA TYR A 12 -0.85 1.35 19.53
C TYR A 12 -2.06 0.84 18.76
N ALA A 13 -3.17 0.54 19.44
CA ALA A 13 -4.41 0.07 18.81
C ALA A 13 -4.97 1.11 17.83
N HIS A 14 -4.91 2.39 18.19
CA HIS A 14 -5.35 3.48 17.33
C HIS A 14 -4.46 3.59 16.07
N LEU A 15 -3.14 3.61 16.24
CA LEU A 15 -2.19 3.64 15.13
C LEU A 15 -2.30 2.42 14.23
N LEU A 16 -2.50 1.22 14.79
CA LEU A 16 -2.71 0.00 14.04
C LEU A 16 -3.97 0.07 13.18
N THR A 17 -5.04 0.65 13.71
CA THR A 17 -6.30 0.88 12.97
C THR A 17 -6.07 1.85 11.81
N LEU A 18 -5.37 2.95 12.05
CA LEU A 18 -5.03 3.93 11.00
C LEU A 18 -4.16 3.29 9.91
N TRP A 19 -3.13 2.53 10.29
CA TRP A 19 -2.25 1.85 9.34
C TRP A 19 -3.00 0.83 8.49
N THR A 20 -3.82 -0.02 9.10
CA THR A 20 -4.60 -1.03 8.38
C THR A 20 -5.66 -0.43 7.47
N SER A 21 -6.33 0.66 7.89
CA SER A 21 -7.27 1.39 7.03
C SER A 21 -6.54 2.05 5.86
N GLY A 22 -5.39 2.68 6.11
CA GLY A 22 -4.59 3.30 5.05
C GLY A 22 -4.09 2.31 4.00
N VAL A 23 -3.67 1.11 4.40
CA VAL A 23 -3.30 0.04 3.46
C VAL A 23 -4.49 -0.38 2.60
N ARG A 24 -5.66 -0.56 3.21
CA ARG A 24 -6.89 -0.92 2.49
C ARG A 24 -7.30 0.18 1.51
N ASP A 25 -7.27 1.44 1.94
CA ASP A 25 -7.65 2.58 1.12
C ASP A 25 -6.69 2.74 -0.07
N TYR A 26 -5.39 2.51 0.14
CA TYR A 26 -4.40 2.45 -0.94
C TYR A 26 -4.77 1.43 -2.02
N HIS A 27 -5.11 0.19 -1.61
CA HIS A 27 -5.49 -0.86 -2.56
C HIS A 27 -6.81 -0.55 -3.28
N THR A 28 -7.79 0.02 -2.58
CA THR A 28 -9.06 0.43 -3.18
C THR A 28 -8.84 1.50 -4.25
N MET A 29 -8.11 2.56 -3.90
CA MET A 29 -7.78 3.62 -4.86
C MET A 29 -6.99 3.11 -6.07
N LEU A 30 -6.01 2.23 -5.85
CA LEU A 30 -5.25 1.62 -6.94
C LEU A 30 -6.17 0.84 -7.89
N SER A 31 -7.09 0.03 -7.34
CA SER A 31 -8.08 -0.72 -8.12
C SER A 31 -8.99 0.19 -8.93
N ASP A 32 -9.49 1.26 -8.31
CA ASP A 32 -10.39 2.23 -8.98
C ASP A 32 -9.69 2.93 -10.15
N TYR A 33 -8.46 3.38 -9.97
CA TYR A 33 -7.66 3.99 -11.03
C TYR A 33 -7.35 3.01 -12.16
N LEU A 34 -7.00 1.76 -11.84
CA LEU A 34 -6.75 0.73 -12.86
C LEU A 34 -8.02 0.44 -13.66
N THR A 35 -9.17 0.38 -12.99
CA THR A 35 -10.46 0.18 -13.65
C THR A 35 -10.79 1.35 -14.60
N ALA A 36 -10.64 2.58 -14.13
CA ALA A 36 -10.87 3.76 -14.95
C ALA A 36 -9.95 3.79 -16.19
N ASN A 37 -8.65 3.55 -16.02
CA ASN A 37 -7.70 3.50 -17.13
C ASN A 37 -8.03 2.38 -18.12
N SER A 38 -8.46 1.22 -17.63
CA SER A 38 -8.89 0.11 -18.50
C SER A 38 -10.09 0.48 -19.37
N MET A 39 -11.03 1.25 -18.83
CA MET A 39 -12.16 1.77 -19.63
C MET A 39 -11.70 2.72 -20.73
N PHE A 40 -10.77 3.63 -20.46
CA PHE A 40 -10.21 4.50 -21.50
C PHE A 40 -9.50 3.71 -22.59
N VAL A 41 -8.69 2.73 -22.23
CA VAL A 41 -7.99 1.87 -23.20
C VAL A 41 -9.00 1.08 -24.05
N ALA A 42 -10.07 0.56 -23.44
CA ALA A 42 -11.13 -0.16 -24.16
C ALA A 42 -11.85 0.74 -25.18
N VAL A 43 -12.20 1.97 -24.79
CA VAL A 43 -12.84 2.94 -25.68
C VAL A 43 -11.92 3.31 -26.84
N ILE A 44 -10.65 3.60 -26.57
CA ILE A 44 -9.65 3.90 -27.61
C ILE A 44 -9.51 2.70 -28.54
N GLY A 45 -9.41 1.47 -28.02
CA GLY A 45 -9.32 0.25 -28.83
C GLY A 45 -10.52 0.06 -29.76
N LEU A 46 -11.74 0.32 -29.27
CA LEU A 46 -12.96 0.25 -30.09
C LEU A 46 -12.98 1.32 -31.19
N LEU A 47 -12.46 2.51 -30.91
CA LEU A 47 -12.43 3.59 -31.91
C LEU A 47 -11.38 3.30 -32.99
N VAL A 48 -10.21 2.78 -32.61
CA VAL A 48 -9.11 2.44 -33.54
C VAL A 48 -9.46 1.25 -34.42
N SER A 49 -10.30 0.33 -33.96
CA SER A 49 -10.69 -0.87 -34.72
C SER A 49 -11.64 -0.56 -35.91
N ARG A 50 -12.07 0.68 -36.09
CA ARG A 50 -12.91 1.09 -37.24
C ARG A 50 -12.06 1.24 -38.50
N GLU A 51 -12.58 0.75 -39.63
CA GLU A 51 -11.88 0.75 -40.94
C GLU A 51 -11.56 2.16 -41.48
N SER A 52 -12.28 3.21 -41.03
CA SER A 52 -11.97 4.58 -41.39
C SER A 52 -12.01 5.51 -40.18
N LEU A 53 -10.86 6.09 -39.88
CA LEU A 53 -10.73 7.13 -38.86
C LEU A 53 -11.04 8.49 -39.47
N ALA A 54 -12.28 8.94 -39.33
CA ALA A 54 -12.63 10.33 -39.63
C ALA A 54 -12.02 11.29 -38.61
N LEU A 55 -11.72 12.52 -39.02
CA LEU A 55 -11.08 13.55 -38.17
C LEU A 55 -11.69 13.66 -36.75
N PRO A 56 -13.02 13.64 -36.54
CA PRO A 56 -13.59 13.74 -35.19
C PRO A 56 -13.23 12.56 -34.30
N PHE A 57 -13.10 11.35 -34.82
CA PHE A 57 -12.68 10.18 -34.01
C PHE A 57 -11.22 10.27 -33.59
N THR A 58 -10.34 10.78 -34.45
CA THR A 58 -8.96 11.04 -34.13
C THR A 58 -8.81 12.03 -32.97
N LEU A 59 -9.61 13.13 -33.02
CA LEU A 59 -9.61 14.11 -31.92
C LEU A 59 -10.09 13.53 -30.61
N ILE A 60 -11.11 12.66 -30.64
CA ILE A 60 -11.59 11.96 -29.44
C ILE A 60 -10.49 11.05 -28.86
N ILE A 61 -9.79 10.27 -29.69
CA ILE A 61 -8.70 9.41 -29.26
C ILE A 61 -7.58 10.23 -28.58
N VAL A 62 -7.18 11.34 -29.19
CA VAL A 62 -6.17 12.25 -28.62
C VAL A 62 -6.62 12.80 -27.26
N LEU A 63 -7.87 13.25 -27.18
CA LEU A 63 -8.43 13.78 -25.93
C LEU A 63 -8.43 12.73 -24.82
N PHE A 64 -8.93 11.51 -25.09
CA PHE A 64 -8.92 10.42 -24.11
C PHE A 64 -7.51 10.01 -23.70
N SER A 65 -6.57 10.02 -24.63
CA SER A 65 -5.17 9.73 -24.32
C SER A 65 -4.56 10.77 -23.37
N ILE A 66 -4.83 12.06 -23.60
CA ILE A 66 -4.38 13.13 -22.70
C ILE A 66 -5.00 12.97 -21.31
N ILE A 67 -6.32 12.72 -21.23
CA ILE A 67 -7.01 12.51 -19.96
C ILE A 67 -6.41 11.30 -19.22
N GLY A 68 -6.17 10.18 -19.90
CA GLY A 68 -5.55 8.98 -19.32
C GLY A 68 -4.14 9.25 -18.76
N ILE A 69 -3.33 10.03 -19.47
CA ILE A 69 -2.00 10.45 -18.99
C ILE A 69 -2.12 11.31 -17.73
N LEU A 70 -3.00 12.32 -17.74
CA LEU A 70 -3.20 13.20 -16.60
C LEU A 70 -3.69 12.42 -15.36
N MET A 71 -4.63 11.51 -15.54
CA MET A 71 -5.10 10.62 -14.48
C MET A 71 -3.98 9.74 -13.95
N SER A 72 -3.12 9.18 -14.80
CA SER A 72 -1.99 8.35 -14.39
C SER A 72 -0.96 9.14 -13.56
N VAL A 73 -0.67 10.37 -13.96
CA VAL A 73 0.22 11.27 -13.19
C VAL A 73 -0.40 11.60 -11.83
N GLN A 74 -1.68 11.97 -11.81
CA GLN A 74 -2.40 12.26 -10.56
C GLN A 74 -2.41 11.03 -9.63
N MET A 75 -2.68 9.84 -10.16
CA MET A 75 -2.61 8.58 -9.43
C MET A 75 -1.22 8.39 -8.78
N ALA A 76 -0.14 8.56 -9.55
CA ALA A 76 1.22 8.38 -9.03
C ALA A 76 1.50 9.34 -7.85
N ILE A 77 1.05 10.59 -7.94
CA ILE A 77 1.19 11.58 -6.85
C ILE A 77 0.39 11.16 -5.62
N VAL A 78 -0.86 10.77 -5.79
CA VAL A 78 -1.76 10.41 -4.69
C VAL A 78 -1.27 9.14 -4.00
N LEU A 79 -0.94 8.09 -4.76
CA LEU A 79 -0.42 6.83 -4.20
C LEU A 79 0.93 7.03 -3.51
N GLY A 80 1.79 7.92 -4.03
CA GLY A 80 3.05 8.30 -3.37
C GLY A 80 2.82 8.92 -1.99
N ARG A 81 1.82 9.79 -1.85
CA ARG A 81 1.44 10.39 -0.56
C ARG A 81 0.91 9.34 0.42
N PHE A 82 0.04 8.45 -0.02
CA PHE A 82 -0.48 7.35 0.81
C PHE A 82 0.62 6.40 1.26
N SER A 83 1.54 6.05 0.38
CA SER A 83 2.70 5.22 0.71
C SER A 83 3.56 5.88 1.78
N GLY A 84 3.85 7.18 1.65
CA GLY A 84 4.60 7.93 2.65
C GLY A 84 3.89 7.99 4.00
N GLN A 85 2.57 8.19 4.01
CA GLN A 85 1.76 8.22 5.23
C GLN A 85 1.73 6.85 5.93
N ASN A 86 1.56 5.77 5.17
CA ASN A 86 1.61 4.41 5.70
C ASN A 86 2.98 4.07 6.30
N ALA A 87 4.07 4.52 5.65
CA ALA A 87 5.43 4.34 6.16
C ALA A 87 5.64 5.09 7.49
N LEU A 88 5.05 6.28 7.64
CA LEU A 88 5.10 7.04 8.88
C LEU A 88 4.40 6.30 10.02
N TRP A 89 3.18 5.79 9.80
CA TRP A 89 2.46 5.03 10.80
C TRP A 89 3.18 3.73 11.19
N GLU A 90 3.73 3.02 10.22
CA GLU A 90 4.55 1.85 10.47
C GLU A 90 5.78 2.19 11.34
N TRP A 91 6.44 3.31 11.05
CA TRP A 91 7.57 3.78 11.85
C TRP A 91 7.17 4.11 13.29
N GLN A 92 6.03 4.78 13.49
CA GLN A 92 5.49 5.09 14.83
C GLN A 92 5.13 3.82 15.61
N LEU A 93 4.48 2.84 14.97
CA LEU A 93 4.15 1.54 15.58
C LEU A 93 5.43 0.82 16.05
N ARG A 94 6.46 0.76 15.22
CA ARG A 94 7.76 0.19 15.58
C ARG A 94 8.43 0.95 16.73
N GLY A 95 8.26 2.27 16.76
CA GLY A 95 8.73 3.11 17.86
C GLY A 95 8.13 2.67 19.19
N ILE A 96 6.81 2.45 19.24
CA ILE A 96 6.13 1.96 20.46
C ILE A 96 6.65 0.55 20.85
N GLU A 97 6.75 -0.36 19.88
CA GLU A 97 7.22 -1.74 20.13
C GLU A 97 8.66 -1.82 20.66
N THR A 98 9.48 -0.80 20.42
CA THR A 98 10.86 -0.74 20.92
C THR A 98 10.99 -0.11 22.31
N MET A 99 9.93 0.47 22.86
CA MET A 99 9.96 1.04 24.19
C MET A 99 10.11 -0.03 25.27
N PRO A 100 10.90 0.22 26.34
CA PRO A 100 11.12 -0.74 27.40
C PRO A 100 9.87 -1.07 28.21
N GLU A 101 8.89 -0.18 28.20
CA GLU A 101 7.58 -0.36 28.82
C GLU A 101 6.67 -1.32 28.04
N TRP A 102 6.94 -1.53 26.74
CA TRP A 102 6.17 -2.43 25.89
C TRP A 102 6.50 -3.89 26.20
N ARG A 103 5.54 -4.60 26.80
CA ARG A 103 5.70 -6.00 27.23
C ARG A 103 4.99 -7.00 26.32
N GLU A 104 4.34 -6.53 25.27
CA GLU A 104 3.59 -7.37 24.35
C GLU A 104 4.44 -7.81 23.16
N ARG A 105 3.86 -8.65 22.30
CA ARG A 105 4.49 -9.06 21.05
C ARG A 105 4.75 -7.85 20.16
N LYS A 106 5.77 -7.96 19.30
CA LYS A 106 6.23 -6.90 18.39
C LYS A 106 5.95 -7.26 16.93
N PRO A 107 4.67 -7.40 16.53
CA PRO A 107 4.31 -7.93 15.22
C PRO A 107 4.76 -7.04 14.06
N VAL A 108 4.71 -5.72 14.22
CA VAL A 108 5.09 -4.77 13.15
C VAL A 108 6.60 -4.76 12.96
N ASN A 109 7.36 -4.81 14.05
CA ASN A 109 8.82 -4.90 14.00
C ASN A 109 9.28 -6.23 13.40
N SER A 110 8.61 -7.33 13.74
CA SER A 110 8.88 -8.65 13.16
C SER A 110 8.58 -8.68 11.66
N LEU A 111 7.46 -8.10 11.24
CA LEU A 111 7.11 -7.97 9.82
C LEU A 111 8.11 -7.11 9.05
N TYR A 112 8.55 -5.99 9.64
CA TYR A 112 9.56 -5.12 9.04
C TYR A 112 10.89 -5.86 8.86
N ARG A 113 11.37 -6.55 9.89
CA ARG A 113 12.62 -7.33 9.81
C ARG A 113 12.54 -8.44 8.76
N LEU A 114 11.41 -9.13 8.67
CA LEU A 114 11.17 -10.12 7.63
C LEU A 114 11.24 -9.51 6.22
N ARG A 115 10.62 -8.35 6.02
CA ARG A 115 10.56 -7.68 4.72
C ARG A 115 11.92 -7.11 4.28
N GLU A 116 12.60 -6.40 5.18
CA GLU A 116 13.84 -5.69 4.85
C GLU A 116 15.09 -6.59 4.96
N HIS A 117 15.12 -7.43 5.96
CA HIS A 117 16.30 -8.26 6.27
C HIS A 117 16.11 -9.72 5.88
N ARG A 118 14.92 -10.13 5.46
CA ARG A 118 14.56 -11.53 5.15
C ARG A 118 14.86 -12.49 6.30
N GLU A 119 14.81 -12.00 7.52
CA GLU A 119 15.02 -12.78 8.73
C GLU A 119 13.71 -13.42 9.19
N THR A 120 13.72 -14.72 9.40
CA THR A 120 12.69 -15.41 10.17
C THR A 120 12.97 -15.18 11.64
N ILE A 121 12.13 -14.38 12.29
CA ILE A 121 12.28 -14.12 13.72
C ILE A 121 11.54 -15.21 14.48
N VAL A 122 12.31 -16.04 15.18
CA VAL A 122 11.79 -16.93 16.21
C VAL A 122 12.02 -16.20 17.52
N GLU A 123 11.00 -15.49 18.01
CA GLU A 123 11.12 -14.75 19.29
C GLU A 123 11.06 -15.69 20.50
N ASP A 124 10.49 -16.89 20.34
CA ASP A 124 10.42 -17.89 21.39
C ASP A 124 10.55 -19.27 20.76
N THR A 125 11.32 -20.15 21.40
CA THR A 125 11.57 -21.54 20.96
C THR A 125 10.30 -22.39 20.91
N ASN A 126 9.20 -21.92 21.51
CA ASN A 126 7.91 -22.58 21.55
C ASN A 126 6.88 -22.02 20.55
N GLU A 127 7.19 -20.94 19.80
CA GLU A 127 6.25 -20.44 18.79
C GLU A 127 6.44 -21.17 17.46
N PRO A 128 5.34 -21.61 16.81
CA PRO A 128 5.43 -22.18 15.48
C PRO A 128 6.00 -21.15 14.51
N ARG A 129 6.93 -21.56 13.67
CA ARG A 129 7.45 -20.71 12.58
C ARG A 129 6.30 -20.35 11.65
N PHE A 130 5.80 -19.12 11.74
CA PHE A 130 4.69 -18.67 10.92
C PHE A 130 5.06 -18.47 9.45
N PHE A 131 6.35 -18.29 9.14
CA PHE A 131 6.81 -18.11 7.78
C PHE A 131 8.21 -18.71 7.59
N GLU A 132 8.30 -19.76 6.82
CA GLU A 132 9.53 -19.98 6.06
C GLU A 132 9.50 -19.01 4.86
N PRO A 133 10.63 -18.32 4.55
CA PRO A 133 10.67 -17.42 3.40
C PRO A 133 10.31 -18.23 2.16
N SER A 134 9.08 -18.05 1.69
CA SER A 134 8.63 -18.68 0.47
C SER A 134 9.35 -18.05 -0.72
N TRP A 135 9.40 -18.75 -1.84
CA TRP A 135 9.93 -18.26 -3.12
C TRP A 135 9.47 -16.85 -3.50
N ALA A 136 8.30 -16.40 -3.00
CA ALA A 136 7.75 -15.06 -3.26
C ALA A 136 8.63 -13.91 -2.71
N PHE A 137 9.52 -14.18 -1.76
CA PHE A 137 10.45 -13.21 -1.19
C PHE A 137 11.90 -13.41 -1.64
N ARG A 138 12.14 -14.36 -2.57
CA ARG A 138 13.45 -14.58 -3.18
C ARG A 138 13.54 -13.83 -4.51
N GLN A 139 13.60 -12.52 -4.48
CA GLN A 139 14.06 -11.71 -5.60
C GLN A 139 15.37 -11.04 -5.28
#